data_02e10d9b5718f3310726927165f3b954
#
_entry.id   02e10d9b5718f3310726927165f3b954
#
_cell.length_a   1.000
_cell.length_b   1.000
_cell.length_c   1.000
_cell.angle_alpha   90.00
_cell.angle_beta   90.00
_cell.angle_gamma   90.00
#
_symmetry.space_group_name_H-M   'P 1'
#
loop_
_entity.id
_entity.type
_entity.pdbx_description
1 polymer ?
#
loop_
_entity_poly.entity_id
_entity_poly.type
_entity_poly.pdbx_seq_one_letter_code
_entity_poly.pdbx_strand_id
1 'polypeptide(L)'
;GMFISQNIKYPESAYRQNLSGKVTLRFVVEPSGRVSNIRVLNPVGGGCTQEAIRILLMVKWMPGIKNNMAVRTFMNLDIEFKLPENSDMNMFENGQMNSN
;
A
#
# COMPACT_ATOMS: atom_id res chain seq x y z
N GLY A 1 5.39 -5.37 5.09
CA GLY A 1 5.95 -5.56 6.41
C GLY A 1 5.56 -4.46 7.38
N MET A 2 6.31 -4.37 8.43
CA MET A 2 5.99 -3.39 9.48
C MET A 2 6.04 -1.95 8.99
N PHE A 3 6.99 -1.64 8.10
CA PHE A 3 7.08 -0.28 7.59
C PHE A 3 5.77 0.14 6.92
N ILE A 4 5.25 -0.72 6.05
CA ILE A 4 4.04 -0.40 5.30
C ILE A 4 2.85 -0.29 6.25
N SER A 5 2.69 -1.25 7.15
CA SER A 5 1.55 -1.25 8.06
C SER A 5 1.55 -0.07 9.02
N GLN A 6 2.73 0.48 9.33
CA GLN A 6 2.83 1.63 10.22
C GLN A 6 2.64 2.96 9.51
N ASN A 7 2.84 3.00 8.19
CA ASN A 7 2.85 4.26 7.45
C ASN A 7 1.71 4.40 6.46
N ILE A 8 1.01 3.33 6.17
CA ILE A 8 -0.09 3.36 5.22
C ILE A 8 -1.28 4.09 5.83
N LYS A 9 -1.94 4.89 5.00
CA LYS A 9 -3.15 5.60 5.41
C LYS A 9 -4.28 5.23 4.46
N TYR A 10 -5.43 4.93 5.02
CA TYR A 10 -6.62 4.69 4.20
C TYR A 10 -7.11 6.05 3.71
N PRO A 11 -7.14 6.28 2.39
CA PRO A 11 -7.60 7.58 1.88
C PRO A 11 -9.05 7.83 2.29
N GLU A 12 -9.31 9.05 2.75
CA GLU A 12 -10.65 9.39 3.26
C GLU A 12 -11.73 9.20 2.20
N SER A 13 -11.43 9.59 0.96
CA SER A 13 -12.41 9.44 -0.12
C SER A 13 -12.75 7.97 -0.35
N ALA A 14 -11.75 7.09 -0.33
CA ALA A 14 -12.00 5.66 -0.50
C ALA A 14 -12.81 5.12 0.67
N TYR A 15 -12.47 5.53 1.88
CA TYR A 15 -13.16 5.06 3.06
C TYR A 15 -14.64 5.46 3.02
N ARG A 16 -14.93 6.70 2.66
CA ARG A 16 -16.31 7.19 2.57
C ARG A 16 -17.13 6.47 1.50
N GLN A 17 -16.47 6.06 0.42
CA GLN A 17 -17.14 5.38 -0.68
C GLN A 17 -17.12 3.86 -0.54
N ASN A 18 -16.61 3.36 0.57
CA ASN A 18 -16.49 1.92 0.82
C ASN A 18 -15.66 1.22 -0.25
N LEU A 19 -14.65 1.90 -0.76
CA LEU A 19 -13.75 1.32 -1.75
C LEU A 19 -12.66 0.52 -1.05
N SER A 20 -12.46 -0.71 -1.49
CA SER A 20 -11.43 -1.59 -0.95
C SER A 20 -10.83 -2.35 -2.12
N GLY A 21 -9.73 -3.01 -1.86
CA GLY A 21 -9.08 -3.82 -2.87
C GLY A 21 -7.58 -3.79 -2.73
N LYS A 22 -6.95 -4.50 -3.63
CA LYS A 22 -5.50 -4.65 -3.62
C LYS A 22 -4.90 -3.88 -4.78
N VAL A 23 -4.06 -2.90 -4.46
CA VAL A 23 -3.28 -2.20 -5.47
C VAL A 23 -2.03 -3.03 -5.75
N THR A 24 -1.80 -3.33 -7.01
CA THR A 24 -0.59 -4.05 -7.43
C THR A 24 0.25 -3.12 -8.27
N LEU A 25 1.49 -2.93 -7.83
CA LEU A 25 2.46 -2.10 -8.54
C LEU A 25 3.63 -2.97 -8.99
N ARG A 26 4.11 -2.68 -10.19
CA ARG A 26 5.33 -3.27 -10.72
C ARG A 26 6.34 -2.18 -10.96
N PHE A 27 7.59 -2.43 -10.60
CA PHE A 27 8.60 -1.38 -10.71
C PHE A 27 9.98 -2.01 -10.80
N VAL A 28 10.95 -1.15 -11.05
CA VAL A 28 12.35 -1.56 -11.14
C VAL A 28 13.11 -0.90 -10.00
N VAL A 29 13.95 -1.68 -9.33
CA VAL A 29 14.93 -1.15 -8.38
C VAL A 29 16.27 -1.13 -9.11
N GLU A 30 16.78 0.07 -9.35
CA GLU A 30 18.06 0.24 -10.04
C GLU A 30 19.22 -0.15 -9.13
N PRO A 31 20.40 -0.39 -9.67
CA PRO A 31 21.56 -0.70 -8.82
C PRO A 31 21.83 0.32 -7.73
N SER A 32 21.45 1.57 -7.97
CA SER A 32 21.59 2.64 -6.97
C SER A 32 20.58 2.55 -5.84
N GLY A 33 19.56 1.70 -5.97
CA GLY A 33 18.43 1.64 -5.06
C GLY A 33 17.28 2.54 -5.46
N ARG A 34 17.43 3.35 -6.50
CA ARG A 34 16.35 4.21 -6.98
C ARG A 34 15.29 3.39 -7.70
N VAL A 35 14.04 3.80 -7.53
CA VAL A 35 12.92 3.14 -8.19
C VAL A 35 12.65 3.81 -9.52
N SER A 36 12.38 3.00 -10.54
CA SER A 36 12.03 3.50 -11.87
C SER A 36 10.93 2.63 -12.46
N ASN A 37 10.35 3.11 -13.55
CA ASN A 37 9.37 2.37 -14.36
C ASN A 37 8.22 1.80 -13.51
N ILE A 38 7.62 2.65 -12.68
CA ILE A 38 6.46 2.23 -11.87
C ILE A 38 5.26 2.02 -12.80
N ARG A 39 4.65 0.85 -12.71
CA ARG A 39 3.43 0.52 -13.45
C ARG A 39 2.36 0.07 -12.49
N VAL A 40 1.14 0.55 -12.72
CA VAL A 40 -0.01 0.13 -11.92
C VAL A 40 -0.65 -1.04 -12.66
N LEU A 41 -0.54 -2.23 -12.09
CA LEU A 41 -1.14 -3.42 -12.70
C LEU A 41 -2.59 -3.58 -12.28
N ASN A 42 -2.92 -3.19 -11.05
CA ASN A 42 -4.27 -3.24 -10.56
C ASN A 42 -4.55 -1.99 -9.72
N PRO A 43 -5.35 -1.05 -10.22
CA PRO A 43 -5.65 0.16 -9.48
C PRO A 43 -6.82 -0.04 -8.52
N VAL A 44 -6.88 0.82 -7.50
CA VAL A 44 -8.05 0.99 -6.64
C VAL A 44 -8.33 2.47 -6.56
N GLY A 45 -9.60 2.83 -6.69
CA GLY A 45 -10.01 4.23 -6.73
C GLY A 45 -9.95 4.91 -5.37
N GLY A 46 -10.46 6.14 -5.34
CA GLY A 46 -10.59 6.90 -4.11
C GLY A 46 -9.28 7.36 -3.50
N GLY A 47 -8.19 7.32 -4.25
CA GLY A 47 -6.89 7.71 -3.76
C GLY A 47 -6.00 6.55 -3.32
N CYS A 48 -6.51 5.31 -3.35
CA CYS A 48 -5.74 4.15 -2.89
C CYS A 48 -4.51 3.90 -3.76
N THR A 49 -4.64 4.02 -5.09
CA THR A 49 -3.50 3.82 -5.98
C THR A 49 -2.41 4.85 -5.68
N GLN A 50 -2.78 6.11 -5.49
CA GLN A 50 -1.83 7.16 -5.17
C GLN A 50 -1.15 6.91 -3.82
N GLU A 51 -1.92 6.43 -2.84
CA GLU A 51 -1.35 6.11 -1.53
C GLU A 51 -0.34 4.96 -1.64
N ALA A 52 -0.66 3.95 -2.44
CA ALA A 52 0.27 2.84 -2.66
C ALA A 52 1.58 3.32 -3.27
N ILE A 53 1.50 4.23 -4.23
CA ILE A 53 2.69 4.79 -4.86
C ILE A 53 3.49 5.62 -3.84
N ARG A 54 2.78 6.39 -3.01
CA ARG A 54 3.45 7.16 -1.96
C ARG A 54 4.26 6.26 -1.05
N ILE A 55 3.66 5.15 -0.62
CA ILE A 55 4.33 4.18 0.25
C ILE A 55 5.53 3.56 -0.46
N LEU A 56 5.34 3.16 -1.72
CA LEU A 56 6.43 2.57 -2.50
C LEU A 56 7.66 3.49 -2.53
N LEU A 57 7.42 4.79 -2.71
CA LEU A 57 8.50 5.75 -2.82
C LEU A 57 9.15 6.08 -1.48
N MET A 58 8.49 5.77 -0.36
CA MET A 58 9.05 5.97 0.97
C MET A 58 9.97 4.84 1.41
N VAL A 59 9.77 3.65 0.87
CA VAL A 59 10.57 2.49 1.25
C VAL A 59 11.96 2.60 0.64
N LYS A 60 12.97 2.22 1.42
CA LYS A 60 14.33 2.16 0.92
C LYS A 60 14.54 0.77 0.32
N TRP A 61 14.44 0.70 -1.00
CA TRP A 61 14.54 -0.56 -1.70
C TRP A 61 16.01 -0.96 -1.91
N MET A 62 16.24 -2.27 -1.86
CA MET A 62 17.57 -2.83 -2.11
C MET A 62 17.50 -3.65 -3.40
N PRO A 63 18.40 -3.39 -4.35
CA PRO A 63 18.43 -4.20 -5.57
C PRO A 63 18.97 -5.59 -5.28
N GLY A 64 18.70 -6.51 -6.19
CA GLY A 64 19.31 -7.83 -6.16
C GLY A 64 20.80 -7.75 -6.36
N ILE A 65 21.47 -8.81 -5.94
CA ILE A 65 22.93 -8.93 -6.09
C ILE A 65 23.22 -10.15 -6.96
N LYS A 66 24.05 -9.96 -7.97
CA LYS A 66 24.47 -11.04 -8.85
C LYS A 66 25.98 -10.90 -9.07
N ASN A 67 26.72 -11.98 -8.83
CA ASN A 67 28.19 -11.96 -8.95
C ASN A 67 28.82 -10.83 -8.14
N ASN A 68 28.32 -10.64 -6.92
CA ASN A 68 28.77 -9.61 -5.99
C ASN A 68 28.52 -8.17 -6.46
N MET A 69 27.62 -7.99 -7.43
CA MET A 69 27.31 -6.66 -7.95
C MET A 69 25.81 -6.42 -7.86
N ALA A 70 25.45 -5.20 -7.50
CA ALA A 70 24.04 -4.80 -7.53
C ALA A 70 23.57 -4.81 -8.98
N VAL A 71 22.37 -5.36 -9.21
CA VAL A 71 21.80 -5.45 -10.55
C VAL A 71 20.40 -4.86 -10.55
N ARG A 72 20.00 -4.39 -11.70
CA ARG A 72 18.65 -3.89 -11.95
C ARG A 72 17.65 -5.01 -11.68
N THR A 73 16.65 -4.76 -10.84
CA THR A 73 15.78 -5.81 -10.34
C THR A 73 14.32 -5.43 -10.52
N PHE A 74 13.54 -6.31 -11.16
CA PHE A 74 12.10 -6.12 -11.26
C PHE A 74 11.43 -6.59 -9.98
N MET A 75 10.48 -5.80 -9.48
CA MET A 75 9.77 -6.14 -8.26
C MET A 75 8.30 -5.81 -8.38
N ASN A 76 7.49 -6.51 -7.60
CA ASN A 76 6.07 -6.22 -7.46
C ASN A 76 5.78 -5.88 -6.01
N LEU A 77 4.80 -5.01 -5.80
CA LEU A 77 4.32 -4.67 -4.47
C LEU A 77 2.80 -4.70 -4.50
N ASP A 78 2.23 -5.50 -3.60
CA ASP A 78 0.79 -5.55 -3.40
C ASP A 78 0.47 -4.85 -2.09
N ILE A 79 -0.47 -3.90 -2.14
CA ILE A 79 -0.96 -3.24 -0.94
C ILE A 79 -2.46 -3.39 -0.90
N GLU A 80 -2.93 -4.06 0.14
CA GLU A 80 -4.35 -4.31 0.30
C GLU A 80 -4.99 -3.25 1.19
N PHE A 81 -6.04 -2.61 0.67
CA PHE A 81 -6.86 -1.69 1.41
C PHE A 81 -8.12 -2.42 1.82
N LYS A 82 -8.24 -2.65 3.12
CA LYS A 82 -9.30 -3.46 3.67
C LYS A 82 -10.13 -2.63 4.63
N LEU A 83 -11.43 -2.66 4.44
CA LEU A 83 -12.32 -1.94 5.34
C LEU A 83 -12.51 -2.73 6.63
N PRO A 84 -12.80 -2.06 7.75
CA PRO A 84 -13.06 -2.76 9.00
C PRO A 84 -14.27 -3.68 8.87
N GLU A 85 -14.24 -4.77 9.62
CA GLU A 85 -15.36 -5.69 9.66
C GLU A 85 -16.53 -5.07 10.41
N ASN A 86 -17.72 -5.60 10.15
CA ASN A 86 -18.94 -5.08 10.78
C ASN A 86 -18.88 -5.12 12.29
N SER A 87 -18.23 -6.14 12.86
CA SER A 87 -18.10 -6.24 14.31
C SER A 87 -17.34 -5.06 14.89
N ASP A 88 -16.30 -4.58 14.17
CA ASP A 88 -15.53 -3.44 14.61
C ASP A 88 -16.37 -2.17 14.57
N MET A 89 -17.17 -2.03 13.53
CA MET A 89 -18.05 -0.87 13.39
C MET A 89 -19.11 -0.84 14.48
N ASN A 90 -19.65 -1.99 14.82
CA ASN A 90 -20.65 -2.08 15.87
C ASN A 90 -20.07 -1.67 17.22
N MET A 91 -18.84 -2.01 17.48
CA MET A 91 -18.20 -1.61 18.73
C MET A 91 -18.13 -0.09 18.86
N PHE A 92 -17.85 0.60 17.79
CA PHE A 92 -17.81 2.07 17.84
C PHE A 92 -19.18 2.66 18.13
N GLU A 93 -20.22 2.09 17.55
CA GLU A 93 -21.57 2.61 17.74
C GLU A 93 -22.06 2.39 19.16
N ASN A 94 -21.72 1.27 19.74
CA ASN A 94 -22.18 0.90 21.07
C ASN A 94 -21.35 1.50 22.18
N GLY A 95 -20.20 1.83 21.86
CA GLY A 95 -19.35 2.47 22.83
C GLY A 95 -19.69 3.89 22.97
N GLN A 96 -20.47 3.89 22.57
CA GLN A 96 -20.53 4.64 22.62
C GLN A 96 -21.20 4.84 22.93
N MET A 97 -21.52 4.54 22.73
CA MET A 97 -21.91 4.06 22.62
C MET A 97 -22.54 3.71 22.76
N ASN A 98 -23.13 3.95 22.94
CA ASN A 98 -23.83 3.37 23.04
C ASN A 98 -24.44 3.29 23.15
N SER A 99 -24.78 3.88 23.22
CA SER A 99 -25.30 3.48 23.37
C SER A 99 -25.71 3.18 23.36
N ASN A 100 -26.00 3.47 23.56
CA ASN A 100 -26.21 2.86 23.71
C ASN A 100 -26.12 2.74 23.70
#